data_0255ea6203180349ac79e596a3fbcba0
#
_entry.id   0255ea6203180349ac79e596a3fbcba0
#
_cell.length_a   1.000
_cell.length_b   1.000
_cell.length_c   1.000
_cell.angle_alpha   90.00
_cell.angle_beta   90.00
_cell.angle_gamma   90.00
#
_symmetry.space_group_name_H-M   'P 1'
#
loop_
_entity.id
_entity.type
_entity.pdbx_description
1 polymer ?
#
loop_
_entity_poly.entity_id
_entity_poly.type
_entity_poly.pdbx_seq_one_letter_code
_entity_poly.pdbx_strand_id
1 'polypeptide(L)'
;MKICPSCGAKLVDKAVYCGECGTRLENDQNMIPDWDHTRKFDAGDISDNKVAAMLVYLIGIAGIVIALLGYSASQYVGFNVRQALKFVVIEVLTILTAAVFCWTLVIPIAAGVFECILFVIKIICFVSICKGEAKEPPVIRSFKFLK
;
A
#
# COMPACT_ATOMS: atom_id res chain seq x y z
N MET A 1 6.40 -2.75 -30.66
CA MET A 1 5.27 -2.43 -31.59
C MET A 1 4.06 -3.21 -31.16
N LYS A 2 2.95 -2.52 -30.90
CA LYS A 2 1.66 -3.15 -30.55
C LYS A 2 0.79 -3.26 -31.78
N ILE A 3 -0.08 -4.26 -31.81
CA ILE A 3 -1.07 -4.47 -32.86
C ILE A 3 -2.44 -4.12 -32.29
N CYS A 4 -3.21 -3.30 -32.98
CA CYS A 4 -4.57 -2.95 -32.56
C CYS A 4 -5.47 -4.20 -32.58
N PRO A 5 -6.16 -4.54 -31.46
CA PRO A 5 -7.01 -5.72 -31.40
C PRO A 5 -8.28 -5.60 -32.28
N SER A 6 -8.68 -4.37 -32.65
CA SER A 6 -9.89 -4.11 -33.44
C SER A 6 -9.65 -4.06 -34.95
N CYS A 7 -8.52 -3.49 -35.42
CA CYS A 7 -8.28 -3.28 -36.84
C CYS A 7 -6.95 -3.86 -37.35
N GLY A 8 -6.12 -4.42 -36.47
CA GLY A 8 -4.84 -5.02 -36.83
C GLY A 8 -3.73 -4.03 -37.18
N ALA A 9 -3.94 -2.71 -37.07
CA ALA A 9 -2.94 -1.70 -37.38
C ALA A 9 -1.74 -1.78 -36.44
N LYS A 10 -0.53 -1.58 -36.97
CA LYS A 10 0.72 -1.52 -36.20
C LYS A 10 0.86 -0.15 -35.55
N LEU A 11 1.02 -0.13 -34.25
CA LEU A 11 1.02 1.08 -33.45
C LEU A 11 2.31 1.20 -32.62
N VAL A 12 2.64 2.42 -32.26
CA VAL A 12 3.75 2.70 -31.34
C VAL A 12 3.40 2.16 -29.94
N ASP A 13 4.37 1.61 -29.21
CA ASP A 13 4.13 0.99 -27.89
C ASP A 13 3.45 1.91 -26.86
N LYS A 14 3.55 3.23 -27.04
CA LYS A 14 2.96 4.26 -26.17
C LYS A 14 1.59 4.79 -26.66
N ALA A 15 1.05 4.30 -27.76
CA ALA A 15 -0.23 4.77 -28.28
C ALA A 15 -1.38 4.42 -27.33
N VAL A 16 -2.17 5.41 -26.93
CA VAL A 16 -3.36 5.28 -26.07
C VAL A 16 -4.61 5.06 -26.91
N TYR A 17 -4.61 5.52 -28.15
CA TYR A 17 -5.70 5.35 -29.13
C TYR A 17 -5.14 4.87 -30.46
N CYS A 18 -5.90 4.04 -31.13
CA CYS A 18 -5.56 3.64 -32.49
C CYS A 18 -5.85 4.80 -33.46
N GLY A 19 -4.83 5.26 -34.21
CA GLY A 19 -4.99 6.32 -35.19
C GLY A 19 -5.87 5.94 -36.37
N GLU A 20 -6.07 4.65 -36.64
CA GLU A 20 -6.85 4.15 -37.78
C GLU A 20 -8.35 3.96 -37.44
N CYS A 21 -8.65 3.35 -36.28
CA CYS A 21 -10.01 2.99 -35.91
C CYS A 21 -10.56 3.72 -34.68
N GLY A 22 -9.74 4.57 -34.02
CA GLY A 22 -10.13 5.33 -32.85
C GLY A 22 -10.31 4.47 -31.57
N THR A 23 -10.11 3.15 -31.66
CA THR A 23 -10.26 2.26 -30.50
C THR A 23 -9.25 2.65 -29.42
N ARG A 24 -9.72 2.81 -28.18
CA ARG A 24 -8.85 3.04 -27.03
C ARG A 24 -8.05 1.77 -26.76
N LEU A 25 -6.75 1.90 -26.87
CA LEU A 25 -5.83 0.83 -26.55
C LEU A 25 -5.60 0.88 -25.04
N GLU A 26 -5.99 -0.15 -24.34
CA GLU A 26 -5.72 -0.28 -22.91
C GLU A 26 -4.21 -0.38 -22.65
N ASN A 27 -3.56 0.77 -22.64
CA ASN A 27 -2.20 0.93 -22.12
C ASN A 27 -2.26 1.33 -20.65
N ASP A 28 -3.05 0.60 -19.89
CA ASP A 28 -3.24 0.84 -18.45
C ASP A 28 -1.95 0.66 -17.62
N GLN A 29 -0.93 0.02 -18.18
CA GLN A 29 0.34 -0.20 -17.47
C GLN A 29 1.16 1.09 -17.27
N ASN A 30 0.96 2.13 -18.11
CA ASN A 30 1.70 3.40 -18.01
C ASN A 30 0.98 4.49 -17.20
N MET A 31 -0.26 4.28 -16.79
CA MET A 31 -1.03 5.23 -15.97
C MET A 31 -1.20 4.80 -14.51
N ILE A 32 -0.81 3.56 -14.18
CA ILE A 32 -0.88 3.09 -12.80
C ILE A 32 0.43 3.51 -12.12
N PRO A 33 0.37 4.32 -11.08
CA PRO A 33 1.54 4.67 -10.31
C PRO A 33 2.20 3.40 -9.73
N ASP A 34 3.53 3.35 -9.69
CA ASP A 34 4.31 2.20 -9.17
C ASP A 34 3.92 1.79 -7.74
N TRP A 35 3.26 2.67 -7.01
CA TRP A 35 2.77 2.44 -5.65
C TRP A 35 1.37 1.83 -5.57
N ASP A 36 0.65 1.70 -6.67
CA ASP A 36 -0.65 1.03 -6.75
C ASP A 36 -0.47 -0.41 -7.20
N HIS A 37 -0.56 -1.33 -6.26
CA HIS A 37 -0.41 -2.76 -6.49
C HIS A 37 -1.76 -3.50 -6.59
N THR A 38 -2.88 -2.80 -6.60
CA THR A 38 -4.23 -3.39 -6.56
C THR A 38 -4.43 -4.45 -7.64
N ARG A 39 -3.93 -4.21 -8.86
CA ARG A 39 -4.08 -5.15 -9.98
C ARG A 39 -3.19 -6.40 -9.90
N LYS A 40 -2.24 -6.43 -8.96
CA LYS A 40 -1.39 -7.61 -8.76
C LYS A 40 -2.08 -8.71 -7.96
N PHE A 41 -3.20 -8.37 -7.31
CA PHE A 41 -3.96 -9.29 -6.47
C PHE A 41 -5.25 -9.69 -7.14
N ASP A 42 -5.66 -10.95 -6.93
CA ASP A 42 -6.95 -11.44 -7.40
C ASP A 42 -8.11 -10.74 -6.67
N ALA A 43 -9.17 -10.41 -7.40
CA ALA A 43 -10.33 -9.73 -6.83
C ALA A 43 -11.04 -10.58 -5.76
N GLY A 44 -10.99 -11.91 -5.89
CA GLY A 44 -11.48 -12.85 -4.89
C GLY A 44 -10.64 -12.78 -3.61
N ASP A 45 -9.30 -12.84 -3.72
CA ASP A 45 -8.40 -12.73 -2.56
C ASP A 45 -8.59 -11.41 -1.81
N ILE A 46 -8.82 -10.30 -2.53
CA ILE A 46 -9.11 -9.00 -1.92
C ILE A 46 -10.45 -9.04 -1.17
N SER A 47 -11.52 -9.55 -1.78
CA SER A 47 -12.86 -9.54 -1.18
C SER A 47 -12.94 -10.41 0.06
N ASP A 48 -12.38 -11.61 0.00
CA ASP A 48 -12.48 -12.63 1.05
C ASP A 48 -11.59 -12.28 2.26
N ASN A 49 -10.47 -11.63 2.03
CA ASN A 49 -9.48 -11.33 3.06
C ASN A 49 -9.41 -9.86 3.48
N LYS A 50 -10.35 -9.04 3.01
CA LYS A 50 -10.43 -7.61 3.30
C LYS A 50 -10.50 -7.31 4.80
N VAL A 51 -11.32 -8.06 5.55
CA VAL A 51 -11.48 -7.89 7.00
C VAL A 51 -10.16 -8.17 7.72
N ALA A 52 -9.44 -9.22 7.32
CA ALA A 52 -8.14 -9.54 7.90
C ALA A 52 -7.12 -8.41 7.67
N ALA A 53 -7.08 -7.85 6.46
CA ALA A 53 -6.22 -6.71 6.13
C ALA A 53 -6.59 -5.45 6.95
N MET A 54 -7.89 -5.21 7.21
CA MET A 54 -8.34 -4.11 8.07
C MET A 54 -7.88 -4.27 9.52
N LEU A 55 -7.97 -5.50 10.08
CA LEU A 55 -7.57 -5.79 11.45
C LEU A 55 -6.09 -5.48 11.70
N VAL A 56 -5.24 -5.66 10.70
CA VAL A 56 -3.80 -5.34 10.79
C VAL A 56 -3.56 -3.87 11.15
N TYR A 57 -4.34 -2.94 10.59
CA TYR A 57 -4.19 -1.52 10.87
C TYR A 57 -4.99 -1.07 12.10
N LEU A 58 -6.07 -1.77 12.44
CA LEU A 58 -6.94 -1.41 13.57
C LEU A 58 -6.35 -1.84 14.91
N ILE A 59 -5.81 -3.08 14.98
CA ILE A 59 -5.33 -3.70 16.22
C ILE A 59 -3.80 -3.67 16.31
N GLY A 60 -3.10 -3.15 15.30
CA GLY A 60 -1.64 -3.03 15.27
C GLY A 60 -0.94 -4.39 15.35
N ILE A 61 -0.03 -4.57 16.32
CA ILE A 61 0.78 -5.79 16.45
C ILE A 61 -0.10 -7.05 16.60
N ALA A 62 -1.17 -6.99 17.39
CA ALA A 62 -2.08 -8.14 17.55
C ALA A 62 -2.77 -8.49 16.23
N GLY A 63 -3.18 -7.49 15.43
CA GLY A 63 -3.73 -7.70 14.10
C GLY A 63 -2.74 -8.36 13.14
N ILE A 64 -1.46 -7.97 13.21
CA ILE A 64 -0.39 -8.61 12.43
C ILE A 64 -0.25 -10.08 12.78
N VAL A 65 -0.23 -10.42 14.08
CA VAL A 65 -0.12 -11.80 14.54
C VAL A 65 -1.32 -12.63 14.07
N ILE A 66 -2.55 -12.12 14.23
CA ILE A 66 -3.78 -12.79 13.78
C ILE A 66 -3.74 -13.00 12.25
N ALA A 67 -3.33 -12.00 11.49
CA ALA A 67 -3.23 -12.09 10.05
C ALA A 67 -2.20 -13.12 9.60
N LEU A 68 -1.03 -13.19 10.25
CA LEU A 68 0.00 -14.18 9.95
C LEU A 68 -0.43 -15.61 10.27
N LEU A 69 -1.17 -15.81 11.36
CA LEU A 69 -1.61 -17.15 11.77
C LEU A 69 -2.83 -17.63 10.97
N GLY A 70 -3.79 -16.73 10.70
CA GLY A 70 -5.06 -17.09 10.08
C GLY A 70 -5.09 -16.99 8.56
N TYR A 71 -4.24 -16.15 7.97
CA TYR A 71 -4.32 -15.77 6.54
C TYR A 71 -2.98 -15.88 5.82
N SER A 72 -2.13 -16.80 6.24
CA SER A 72 -0.77 -16.96 5.69
C SER A 72 -0.74 -17.27 4.18
N ALA A 73 -1.82 -17.79 3.62
CA ALA A 73 -1.94 -18.10 2.19
C ALA A 73 -2.35 -16.89 1.32
N SER A 74 -2.92 -15.82 1.91
CA SER A 74 -3.36 -14.65 1.15
C SER A 74 -2.19 -13.71 0.83
N GLN A 75 -1.98 -13.48 -0.46
CA GLN A 75 -0.96 -12.52 -0.93
C GLN A 75 -1.34 -11.08 -0.60
N TYR A 76 -2.64 -10.76 -0.65
CA TYR A 76 -3.18 -9.45 -0.31
C TYR A 76 -2.97 -9.10 1.18
N VAL A 77 -3.27 -10.03 2.08
CA VAL A 77 -3.01 -9.85 3.52
C VAL A 77 -1.52 -9.73 3.79
N GLY A 78 -0.69 -10.58 3.18
CA GLY A 78 0.76 -10.53 3.32
C GLY A 78 1.38 -9.19 2.89
N PHE A 79 0.83 -8.56 1.85
CA PHE A 79 1.23 -7.22 1.43
C PHE A 79 0.91 -6.17 2.51
N ASN A 80 -0.32 -6.18 3.05
CA ASN A 80 -0.74 -5.25 4.10
C ASN A 80 0.02 -5.47 5.42
N VAL A 81 0.30 -6.72 5.79
CA VAL A 81 1.12 -7.06 6.97
C VAL A 81 2.52 -6.47 6.85
N ARG A 82 3.19 -6.62 5.70
CA ARG A 82 4.52 -6.02 5.47
C ARG A 82 4.51 -4.51 5.61
N GLN A 83 3.47 -3.84 5.13
CA GLN A 83 3.33 -2.39 5.29
C GLN A 83 3.09 -2.01 6.75
N ALA A 84 2.17 -2.69 7.43
CA ALA A 84 1.89 -2.44 8.84
C ALA A 84 3.11 -2.69 9.73
N LEU A 85 3.92 -3.70 9.41
CA LEU A 85 5.17 -3.98 10.13
C LEU A 85 6.16 -2.80 10.02
N LYS A 86 6.24 -2.16 8.85
CA LYS A 86 7.06 -0.95 8.70
C LYS A 86 6.58 0.19 9.61
N PHE A 87 5.27 0.39 9.75
CA PHE A 87 4.72 1.37 10.70
C PHE A 87 5.11 1.02 12.13
N VAL A 88 4.95 -0.23 12.54
CA VAL A 88 5.32 -0.68 13.90
C VAL A 88 6.81 -0.41 14.19
N VAL A 89 7.69 -0.70 13.24
CA VAL A 89 9.13 -0.42 13.41
C VAL A 89 9.39 1.07 13.59
N ILE A 90 8.76 1.92 12.78
CA ILE A 90 8.91 3.38 12.88
C ILE A 90 8.39 3.88 14.23
N GLU A 91 7.21 3.43 14.68
CA GLU A 91 6.62 3.80 15.96
C GLU A 91 7.52 3.41 17.15
N VAL A 92 8.00 2.16 17.15
CA VAL A 92 8.92 1.68 18.21
C VAL A 92 10.19 2.52 18.25
N LEU A 93 10.79 2.83 17.09
CA LEU A 93 11.99 3.68 17.02
C LEU A 93 11.70 5.11 17.51
N THR A 94 10.54 5.67 17.18
CA THR A 94 10.12 7.00 17.62
C THR A 94 9.94 7.04 19.14
N ILE A 95 9.26 6.03 19.70
CA ILE A 95 9.05 5.91 21.15
C ILE A 95 10.37 5.76 21.88
N LEU A 96 11.26 4.88 21.39
CA LEU A 96 12.59 4.69 21.99
C LEU A 96 13.42 5.99 21.97
N THR A 97 13.40 6.70 20.84
CA THR A 97 14.08 8.00 20.72
C THR A 97 13.51 9.03 21.69
N ALA A 98 12.19 9.12 21.79
CA ALA A 98 11.52 10.02 22.73
C ALA A 98 11.83 9.66 24.19
N ALA A 99 11.92 8.37 24.53
CA ALA A 99 12.26 7.90 25.87
C ALA A 99 13.71 8.23 26.26
N VAL A 100 14.67 7.99 25.34
CA VAL A 100 16.10 8.31 25.57
C VAL A 100 16.32 9.80 25.76
N PHE A 101 15.61 10.64 25.01
CA PHE A 101 15.76 12.11 25.04
C PHE A 101 14.62 12.83 25.78
N CYS A 102 13.91 12.14 26.67
CA CYS A 102 12.75 12.68 27.39
C CYS A 102 13.08 13.96 28.21
N TRP A 103 14.33 14.12 28.64
CA TRP A 103 14.87 15.27 29.39
C TRP A 103 14.96 16.55 28.55
N THR A 104 14.97 16.46 27.21
CA THR A 104 15.10 17.65 26.33
C THR A 104 13.78 18.38 26.08
N LEU A 105 12.65 17.84 26.46
CA LEU A 105 11.29 18.32 26.23
C LEU A 105 10.92 18.50 24.73
N VAL A 106 11.85 18.97 23.92
CA VAL A 106 11.65 19.24 22.48
C VAL A 106 11.44 17.95 21.68
N ILE A 107 12.26 16.91 21.95
CA ILE A 107 12.19 15.65 21.21
C ILE A 107 10.88 14.88 21.49
N PRO A 108 10.40 14.74 22.73
CA PRO A 108 9.09 14.13 23.00
C PRO A 108 7.92 14.86 22.33
N ILE A 109 7.95 16.20 22.28
CA ILE A 109 6.92 16.99 21.59
C ILE A 109 6.96 16.72 20.08
N ALA A 110 8.15 16.76 19.48
CA ALA A 110 8.33 16.46 18.06
C ALA A 110 7.90 15.00 17.72
N ALA A 111 8.23 14.04 18.59
CA ALA A 111 7.80 12.65 18.45
C ALA A 111 6.27 12.53 18.52
N GLY A 112 5.61 13.23 19.43
CA GLY A 112 4.14 13.25 19.52
C GLY A 112 3.47 13.81 18.25
N VAL A 113 4.01 14.88 17.67
CA VAL A 113 3.53 15.42 16.40
C VAL A 113 3.74 14.41 15.27
N PHE A 114 4.89 13.74 15.23
CA PHE A 114 5.18 12.72 14.22
C PHE A 114 4.24 11.51 14.34
N GLU A 115 3.93 11.05 15.56
CA GLU A 115 2.95 9.98 15.80
C GLU A 115 1.54 10.35 15.34
N CYS A 116 1.13 11.61 15.53
CA CYS A 116 -0.15 12.08 14.98
C CYS A 116 -0.19 11.99 13.44
N ILE A 117 0.92 12.32 12.76
CA ILE A 117 1.02 12.19 11.30
C ILE A 117 0.94 10.72 10.89
N LEU A 118 1.65 9.82 11.57
CA LEU A 118 1.61 8.39 11.30
C LEU A 118 0.20 7.83 11.50
N PHE A 119 -0.52 8.27 12.53
CA PHE A 119 -1.89 7.87 12.79
C PHE A 119 -2.83 8.26 11.65
N VAL A 120 -2.72 9.49 11.13
CA VAL A 120 -3.50 9.93 9.95
C VAL A 120 -3.20 9.05 8.73
N ILE A 121 -1.93 8.70 8.51
CA ILE A 121 -1.54 7.83 7.39
C ILE A 121 -2.11 6.42 7.56
N LYS A 122 -2.14 5.87 8.78
CA LYS A 122 -2.80 4.59 9.08
C LYS A 122 -4.30 4.62 8.75
N ILE A 123 -5.00 5.72 9.08
CA ILE A 123 -6.41 5.89 8.71
C ILE A 123 -6.56 5.89 7.18
N ILE A 124 -5.69 6.57 6.45
CA ILE A 124 -5.72 6.58 4.98
C ILE A 124 -5.54 5.16 4.42
N CYS A 125 -4.59 4.38 4.97
CA CYS A 125 -4.39 2.98 4.60
C CYS A 125 -5.64 2.13 4.89
N PHE A 126 -6.24 2.29 6.06
CA PHE A 126 -7.48 1.60 6.43
C PHE A 126 -8.62 1.91 5.44
N VAL A 127 -8.82 3.18 5.09
CA VAL A 127 -9.83 3.60 4.11
C VAL A 127 -9.53 3.01 2.73
N SER A 128 -8.25 2.94 2.32
CA SER A 128 -7.84 2.32 1.05
C SER A 128 -8.22 0.84 1.01
N ILE A 129 -7.99 0.10 2.11
CA ILE A 129 -8.42 -1.29 2.24
C ILE A 129 -9.95 -1.41 2.18
N CYS A 130 -10.69 -0.48 2.80
CA CYS A 130 -12.15 -0.43 2.70
C CYS A 130 -12.65 -0.30 1.26
N LYS A 131 -11.87 0.30 0.37
CA LYS A 131 -12.15 0.38 -1.07
C LYS A 131 -11.67 -0.86 -1.85
N GLY A 132 -10.97 -1.80 -1.22
CA GLY A 132 -10.36 -2.96 -1.88
C GLY A 132 -9.09 -2.60 -2.66
N GLU A 133 -8.41 -1.53 -2.29
CA GLU A 133 -7.19 -1.08 -2.94
C GLU A 133 -5.95 -1.57 -2.20
N ALA A 134 -4.87 -1.88 -2.94
CA ALA A 134 -3.57 -2.24 -2.40
C ALA A 134 -2.55 -1.15 -2.76
N LYS A 135 -2.57 -0.04 -2.03
CA LYS A 135 -1.73 1.13 -2.29
C LYS A 135 -0.65 1.29 -1.23
N GLU A 136 0.58 1.60 -1.66
CA GLU A 136 1.66 1.93 -0.74
C GLU A 136 1.53 3.37 -0.23
N PRO A 137 1.49 3.59 1.10
CA PRO A 137 1.42 4.93 1.66
C PRO A 137 2.71 5.73 1.39
N PRO A 138 2.59 7.08 1.22
CA PRO A 138 3.69 7.92 0.75
C PRO A 138 4.94 7.88 1.63
N VAL A 139 4.78 7.77 2.95
CA VAL A 139 5.90 7.73 3.90
C VAL A 139 6.65 6.39 3.80
N ILE A 140 5.92 5.29 3.68
CA ILE A 140 6.49 3.94 3.68
C ILE A 140 7.17 3.59 2.35
N ARG A 141 6.77 4.22 1.26
CA ARG A 141 7.37 4.03 -0.06
C ARG A 141 8.89 4.24 -0.07
N SER A 142 9.38 5.18 0.75
CA SER A 142 10.81 5.45 0.88
C SER A 142 11.58 4.32 1.58
N PHE A 143 10.91 3.49 2.37
CA PHE A 143 11.55 2.41 3.13
C PHE A 143 11.56 1.10 2.33
N LYS A 144 12.72 0.77 1.75
CA LYS A 144 12.91 -0.42 0.91
C LYS A 144 13.31 -1.69 1.67
N PHE A 145 13.38 -1.66 3.00
CA PHE A 145 13.97 -2.72 3.80
C PHE A 145 13.10 -3.98 4.00
N LEU A 146 11.82 -3.95 3.64
CA LEU A 146 10.92 -5.10 3.66
C LEU A 146 10.24 -5.23 2.28
N LYS A 147 11.01 -5.68 1.29
CA LYS A 147 10.47 -6.03 -0.02
C LYS A 147 10.09 -7.50 -0.08
#